data_3c0bd66c4878eebc56630096ce9556b4
#
_entry.id   3c0bd66c4878eebc56630096ce9556b4
#
_cell.length_a   1.000
_cell.length_b   1.000
_cell.length_c   1.000
_cell.angle_alpha   90.00
_cell.angle_beta   90.00
_cell.angle_gamma   90.00
#
_symmetry.space_group_name_H-M   'P 1'
#
loop_
_entity.id
_entity.type
_entity.pdbx_description
1 polymer ?
#
loop_
_entity_poly.entity_id
_entity_poly.type
_entity_poly.pdbx_seq_one_letter_code
_entity_poly.pdbx_strand_id
1 'polypeptide(L)'
;MMGPLVAAPSEKLHRALTQLELGEQWLVEPRCLDAARHLWSPGVRVGVLPGSWFHRTECFGPVLGVMRADDLDHAIELQNATPFGLTGGIQSLDEHEVAHWLERVEVGNAYINRHITGAVVQRQPFGGWKRSAVGCGPKAGGPFYAEALGTWSAATGAAATEAEFQRVWREHFLVGH
;
A
#
# COMPACT_ATOMS: atom_id res chain seq x y z
N MET A 1 -10.75 14.75 -9.44
CA MET A 1 -10.62 15.97 -8.62
C MET A 1 -10.31 15.52 -7.20
N MET A 2 -9.28 16.06 -6.55
CA MET A 2 -9.00 15.77 -5.13
C MET A 2 -9.88 16.68 -4.26
N GLY A 3 -10.46 16.10 -3.22
CA GLY A 3 -11.23 16.84 -2.23
C GLY A 3 -10.34 17.59 -1.23
N PRO A 4 -10.93 18.39 -0.32
CA PRO A 4 -10.19 19.05 0.73
C PRO A 4 -9.60 18.05 1.72
N LEU A 5 -8.53 18.45 2.40
CA LEU A 5 -7.98 17.76 3.55
C LEU A 5 -9.00 17.77 4.71
N VAL A 6 -8.95 16.77 5.57
CA VAL A 6 -9.81 16.68 6.78
C VAL A 6 -9.53 17.84 7.73
N ALA A 7 -8.30 18.31 7.79
CA ALA A 7 -7.85 19.45 8.59
C ALA A 7 -6.76 20.22 7.84
N ALA A 8 -6.36 21.38 8.35
CA ALA A 8 -5.18 22.08 7.85
C ALA A 8 -3.95 21.16 7.88
N PRO A 9 -3.02 21.30 6.93
CA PRO A 9 -1.86 20.43 6.86
C PRO A 9 -1.08 20.37 8.18
N SER A 10 -0.73 19.16 8.62
CA SER A 10 0.24 18.98 9.69
C SER A 10 1.57 19.62 9.29
N GLU A 11 2.46 19.86 10.24
CA GLU A 11 3.79 20.45 9.99
C GLU A 11 4.55 19.68 8.89
N LYS A 12 4.56 18.34 8.97
CA LYS A 12 5.23 17.50 7.95
C LYS A 12 4.58 17.62 6.58
N LEU A 13 3.25 17.66 6.49
CA LEU A 13 2.55 17.82 5.23
C LEU A 13 2.75 19.24 4.67
N HIS A 14 2.69 20.27 5.52
CA HIS A 14 2.97 21.64 5.10
C HIS A 14 4.38 21.79 4.55
N ARG A 15 5.40 21.20 5.23
CA ARG A 15 6.76 21.13 4.70
C ARG A 15 6.81 20.46 3.33
N ALA A 16 6.14 19.31 3.19
CA ALA A 16 6.09 18.59 1.92
C ALA A 16 5.44 19.39 0.77
N LEU A 17 4.47 20.25 1.08
CA LEU A 17 3.75 21.08 0.11
C LEU A 17 4.46 22.40 -0.22
N THR A 18 5.42 22.85 0.60
CA THR A 18 5.97 24.22 0.46
C THR A 18 7.49 24.28 0.39
N GLN A 19 8.19 23.20 0.73
CA GLN A 19 9.65 23.19 0.79
C GLN A 19 10.23 22.08 -0.07
N LEU A 20 11.31 22.41 -0.78
CA LEU A 20 12.12 21.46 -1.54
C LEU A 20 13.46 21.26 -0.85
N GLU A 21 14.01 20.05 -0.94
CA GLU A 21 15.35 19.74 -0.51
C GLU A 21 16.37 19.93 -1.66
N LEU A 22 17.64 19.83 -1.35
CA LEU A 22 18.70 19.98 -2.33
C LEU A 22 18.53 18.98 -3.49
N GLY A 23 18.51 19.49 -4.72
CA GLY A 23 18.32 18.69 -5.92
C GLY A 23 16.88 18.48 -6.35
N GLU A 24 15.91 18.77 -5.49
CA GLU A 24 14.49 18.66 -5.81
C GLU A 24 13.99 19.88 -6.60
N GLN A 25 13.01 19.65 -7.46
CA GLN A 25 12.31 20.68 -8.23
C GLN A 25 10.82 20.35 -8.32
N TRP A 26 9.99 21.40 -8.39
CA TRP A 26 8.58 21.21 -8.71
C TRP A 26 8.41 20.93 -10.20
N LEU A 27 7.87 19.78 -10.55
CA LEU A 27 7.27 19.54 -11.87
C LEU A 27 5.87 20.13 -11.92
N VAL A 28 5.11 20.00 -10.81
CA VAL A 28 3.83 20.66 -10.59
C VAL A 28 3.87 21.25 -9.17
N GLU A 29 3.86 22.57 -9.06
CA GLU A 29 3.89 23.25 -7.76
C GLU A 29 2.49 23.21 -7.11
N PRO A 30 2.35 22.69 -5.88
CA PRO A 30 1.08 22.69 -5.17
C PRO A 30 0.73 24.10 -4.70
N ARG A 31 -0.57 24.43 -4.74
CA ARG A 31 -1.10 25.73 -4.32
C ARG A 31 -2.20 25.57 -3.30
N CYS A 32 -2.18 26.41 -2.28
CA CYS A 32 -3.29 26.53 -1.35
C CYS A 32 -4.43 27.28 -2.05
N LEU A 33 -5.62 26.71 -2.08
CA LEU A 33 -6.75 27.20 -2.85
C LEU A 33 -7.85 27.83 -1.97
N ASP A 34 -7.73 27.72 -0.64
CA ASP A 34 -8.70 28.30 0.30
C ASP A 34 -8.03 28.95 1.51
N ALA A 35 -8.72 29.88 2.15
CA ALA A 35 -8.22 30.61 3.31
C ALA A 35 -8.07 29.72 4.56
N ALA A 36 -8.85 28.63 4.67
CA ALA A 36 -8.76 27.66 5.75
C ALA A 36 -7.60 26.66 5.58
N ARG A 37 -6.93 26.72 4.42
CA ARG A 37 -5.81 25.86 4.03
C ARG A 37 -6.15 24.36 3.99
N HIS A 38 -7.40 24.01 3.76
CA HIS A 38 -7.83 22.62 3.61
C HIS A 38 -7.77 22.17 2.16
N LEU A 39 -7.94 23.08 1.19
CA LEU A 39 -7.93 22.74 -0.22
C LEU A 39 -6.59 23.10 -0.86
N TRP A 40 -5.91 22.08 -1.37
CA TRP A 40 -4.63 22.18 -2.06
C TRP A 40 -4.70 21.56 -3.45
N SER A 41 -4.08 22.21 -4.44
CA SER A 41 -3.83 21.54 -5.70
C SER A 41 -2.78 20.43 -5.52
N PRO A 42 -2.84 19.33 -6.29
CA PRO A 42 -1.80 18.32 -6.27
C PRO A 42 -0.44 18.89 -6.64
N GLY A 43 0.61 18.42 -5.95
CA GLY A 43 2.00 18.73 -6.26
C GLY A 43 2.77 17.52 -6.75
N VAL A 44 3.72 17.72 -7.66
CA VAL A 44 4.67 16.70 -8.10
C VAL A 44 6.08 17.27 -8.02
N ARG A 45 6.93 16.66 -7.21
CA ARG A 45 8.36 16.97 -7.14
C ARG A 45 9.19 15.90 -7.82
N VAL A 46 10.24 16.31 -8.50
CA VAL A 46 11.24 15.44 -9.13
C VAL A 46 12.60 15.64 -8.48
N GLY A 47 13.52 14.71 -8.68
CA GLY A 47 14.86 14.80 -8.10
C GLY A 47 14.93 14.45 -6.61
N VAL A 48 13.93 13.73 -6.09
CA VAL A 48 13.95 13.20 -4.73
C VAL A 48 15.11 12.22 -4.60
N LEU A 49 15.99 12.46 -3.62
CA LEU A 49 17.19 11.65 -3.44
C LEU A 49 16.94 10.46 -2.51
N PRO A 50 17.67 9.34 -2.70
CA PRO A 50 17.65 8.21 -1.80
C PRO A 50 17.96 8.63 -0.36
N GLY A 51 17.14 8.18 0.60
CA GLY A 51 17.32 8.47 2.02
C GLY A 51 16.95 9.89 2.46
N SER A 52 16.54 10.77 1.53
CA SER A 52 16.10 12.14 1.86
C SER A 52 14.89 12.13 2.80
N TRP A 53 14.59 13.27 3.40
CA TRP A 53 13.46 13.41 4.30
C TRP A 53 12.14 13.04 3.60
N PHE A 54 11.93 13.53 2.37
CA PHE A 54 10.69 13.24 1.63
C PHE A 54 10.59 11.77 1.25
N HIS A 55 11.67 11.13 0.82
CA HIS A 55 11.70 9.70 0.50
C HIS A 55 11.26 8.83 1.70
N ARG A 56 11.64 9.20 2.92
CA ARG A 56 11.42 8.38 4.13
C ARG A 56 10.23 8.81 4.98
N THR A 57 9.51 9.87 4.58
CA THR A 57 8.42 10.45 5.36
C THR A 57 7.07 10.23 4.69
N GLU A 58 6.16 9.61 5.41
CA GLU A 58 4.76 9.53 5.00
C GLU A 58 4.05 10.84 5.33
N CYS A 59 3.71 11.62 4.29
CA CYS A 59 3.18 12.98 4.45
C CYS A 59 1.65 13.05 4.53
N PHE A 60 0.92 12.05 4.06
CA PHE A 60 -0.54 11.98 4.05
C PHE A 60 -1.21 13.18 3.39
N GLY A 61 -0.88 13.45 2.12
CA GLY A 61 -1.47 14.56 1.41
C GLY A 61 -1.22 14.55 -0.09
N PRO A 62 -1.69 15.59 -0.80
CA PRO A 62 -1.71 15.65 -2.26
C PRO A 62 -0.34 16.01 -2.85
N VAL A 63 0.70 15.29 -2.51
CA VAL A 63 2.05 15.54 -3.03
C VAL A 63 2.73 14.22 -3.39
N LEU A 64 3.29 14.15 -4.59
CA LEU A 64 4.01 13.01 -5.14
C LEU A 64 5.50 13.34 -5.30
N GLY A 65 6.37 12.44 -4.88
CA GLY A 65 7.80 12.48 -5.18
C GLY A 65 8.16 11.49 -6.28
N VAL A 66 8.98 11.93 -7.22
CA VAL A 66 9.52 11.11 -8.31
C VAL A 66 11.01 10.95 -8.10
N MET A 67 11.44 9.70 -8.05
CA MET A 67 12.84 9.29 -7.98
C MET A 67 13.23 8.64 -9.31
N ARG A 68 14.47 8.85 -9.72
CA ARG A 68 15.04 8.15 -10.86
C ARG A 68 15.80 6.93 -10.37
N ALA A 69 15.56 5.80 -10.98
CA ALA A 69 16.35 4.58 -10.83
C ALA A 69 17.12 4.31 -12.14
N ASP A 70 18.27 3.67 -12.03
CA ASP A 70 19.12 3.32 -13.17
C ASP A 70 18.61 2.05 -13.87
N ASP A 71 18.05 1.12 -13.08
CA ASP A 71 17.46 -0.13 -13.53
C ASP A 71 16.38 -0.60 -12.54
N LEU A 72 15.82 -1.79 -12.77
CA LEU A 72 14.77 -2.37 -11.94
C LEU A 72 15.28 -2.74 -10.53
N ASP A 73 16.47 -3.28 -10.40
CA ASP A 73 17.05 -3.61 -9.10
C ASP A 73 17.21 -2.37 -8.22
N HIS A 74 17.76 -1.28 -8.79
CA HIS A 74 17.86 0.00 -8.11
C HIS A 74 16.46 0.57 -7.75
N ALA A 75 15.45 0.41 -8.62
CA ALA A 75 14.08 0.83 -8.30
C ALA A 75 13.49 0.05 -7.10
N ILE A 76 13.76 -1.26 -7.03
CA ILE A 76 13.35 -2.12 -5.92
C ILE A 76 14.06 -1.70 -4.62
N GLU A 77 15.36 -1.44 -4.68
CA GLU A 77 16.14 -0.96 -3.53
C GLU A 77 15.57 0.36 -2.99
N LEU A 78 15.30 1.33 -3.87
CA LEU A 78 14.67 2.61 -3.49
C LEU A 78 13.29 2.41 -2.86
N GLN A 79 12.46 1.57 -3.43
CA GLN A 79 11.13 1.24 -2.91
C GLN A 79 11.23 0.59 -1.52
N ASN A 80 12.17 -0.33 -1.34
CA ASN A 80 12.36 -1.05 -0.09
C ASN A 80 13.08 -0.23 0.99
N ALA A 81 13.78 0.85 0.63
CA ALA A 81 14.51 1.69 1.58
C ALA A 81 13.60 2.53 2.50
N THR A 82 12.29 2.59 2.23
CA THR A 82 11.35 3.28 3.12
C THR A 82 11.02 2.43 4.36
N PRO A 83 10.72 3.05 5.51
CA PRO A 83 10.33 2.33 6.72
C PRO A 83 8.90 1.76 6.64
N PHE A 84 8.18 2.00 5.56
CA PHE A 84 6.79 1.59 5.34
C PHE A 84 6.71 0.58 4.20
N GLY A 85 5.65 -0.24 4.21
CA GLY A 85 5.41 -1.24 3.18
C GLY A 85 3.95 -1.69 3.17
N LEU A 86 3.00 -0.77 3.01
CA LEU A 86 1.58 -1.13 2.95
C LEU A 86 1.21 -1.61 1.55
N THR A 87 1.39 -0.75 0.56
CA THR A 87 1.10 -1.05 -0.84
C THR A 87 2.28 -0.67 -1.72
N GLY A 88 2.50 -1.45 -2.76
CA GLY A 88 3.45 -1.13 -3.82
C GLY A 88 2.96 -1.67 -5.14
N GLY A 89 3.47 -1.15 -6.25
CA GLY A 89 3.06 -1.60 -7.57
C GLY A 89 4.16 -1.48 -8.60
N ILE A 90 4.05 -2.32 -9.62
CA ILE A 90 4.87 -2.28 -10.82
C ILE A 90 3.96 -2.11 -12.05
N GLN A 91 4.43 -1.33 -13.01
CA GLN A 91 3.85 -1.17 -14.34
C GLN A 91 4.85 -1.74 -15.34
N SER A 92 4.64 -2.97 -15.78
CA SER A 92 5.48 -3.64 -16.78
C SER A 92 4.67 -4.66 -17.56
N LEU A 93 5.00 -4.82 -18.85
CA LEU A 93 4.47 -5.87 -19.71
C LEU A 93 5.42 -7.08 -19.81
N ASP A 94 6.60 -7.00 -19.20
CA ASP A 94 7.56 -8.09 -19.12
C ASP A 94 7.30 -8.95 -17.89
N GLU A 95 6.93 -10.20 -18.10
CA GLU A 95 6.64 -11.15 -17.02
C GLU A 95 7.88 -11.45 -16.16
N HIS A 96 9.09 -11.37 -16.72
CA HIS A 96 10.33 -11.58 -15.98
C HIS A 96 10.60 -10.41 -15.01
N GLU A 97 10.38 -9.17 -15.45
CA GLU A 97 10.46 -8.00 -14.55
C GLU A 97 9.44 -8.08 -13.42
N VAL A 98 8.20 -8.48 -13.75
CA VAL A 98 7.14 -8.65 -12.75
C VAL A 98 7.51 -9.72 -11.73
N ALA A 99 7.99 -10.88 -12.17
CA ALA A 99 8.41 -11.97 -11.29
C ALA A 99 9.58 -11.55 -10.40
N HIS A 100 10.59 -10.91 -10.99
CA HIS A 100 11.77 -10.40 -10.30
C HIS A 100 11.42 -9.37 -9.22
N TRP A 101 10.48 -8.44 -9.51
CA TRP A 101 9.97 -7.48 -8.55
C TRP A 101 9.19 -8.14 -7.41
N LEU A 102 8.29 -9.11 -7.73
CA LEU A 102 7.49 -9.81 -6.73
C LEU A 102 8.33 -10.58 -5.72
N GLU A 103 9.45 -11.14 -6.14
CA GLU A 103 10.37 -11.88 -5.25
C GLU A 103 11.08 -10.99 -4.23
N ARG A 104 11.21 -9.68 -4.51
CA ARG A 104 12.08 -8.77 -3.75
C ARG A 104 11.37 -7.62 -3.06
N VAL A 105 10.17 -7.28 -3.51
CA VAL A 105 9.46 -6.13 -2.97
C VAL A 105 8.98 -6.37 -1.54
N GLU A 106 9.22 -5.41 -0.67
CA GLU A 106 8.84 -5.45 0.75
C GLU A 106 7.54 -4.68 1.01
N VAL A 107 6.44 -5.17 0.44
CA VAL A 107 5.10 -4.58 0.62
C VAL A 107 4.09 -5.64 1.03
N GLY A 108 3.12 -5.24 1.81
CA GLY A 108 2.05 -6.14 2.24
C GLY A 108 1.06 -6.45 1.12
N ASN A 109 0.79 -5.51 0.24
CA ASN A 109 -0.07 -5.67 -0.93
C ASN A 109 0.65 -5.23 -2.19
N ALA A 110 0.94 -6.18 -3.07
CA ALA A 110 1.60 -5.97 -4.35
C ALA A 110 0.57 -5.85 -5.48
N TYR A 111 0.73 -4.85 -6.35
CA TYR A 111 -0.16 -4.59 -7.47
C TYR A 111 0.60 -4.54 -8.79
N ILE A 112 0.06 -5.19 -9.81
CA ILE A 112 0.66 -5.27 -11.14
C ILE A 112 -0.28 -4.60 -12.13
N ASN A 113 0.22 -3.64 -12.91
CA ASN A 113 -0.49 -2.95 -13.98
C ASN A 113 -1.84 -2.33 -13.55
N ARG A 114 -1.91 -1.85 -12.31
CA ARG A 114 -3.08 -1.15 -11.77
C ARG A 114 -2.65 -0.12 -10.72
N HIS A 115 -3.59 0.74 -10.32
CA HIS A 115 -3.35 1.66 -9.20
C HIS A 115 -3.19 0.90 -7.87
N ILE A 116 -2.40 1.45 -6.97
CA ILE A 116 -2.05 0.84 -5.67
C ILE A 116 -2.99 1.23 -4.53
N THR A 117 -4.11 1.86 -4.83
CA THR A 117 -5.06 2.36 -3.83
C THR A 117 -6.08 1.30 -3.44
N GLY A 118 -6.25 1.12 -2.13
CA GLY A 118 -7.34 0.37 -1.54
C GLY A 118 -7.31 -1.14 -1.76
N ALA A 119 -8.17 -1.81 -1.04
CA ALA A 119 -8.52 -3.20 -1.22
C ALA A 119 -10.03 -3.37 -1.12
N VAL A 120 -10.59 -4.35 -1.81
CA VAL A 120 -12.00 -4.69 -1.68
C VAL A 120 -12.14 -5.72 -0.57
N VAL A 121 -12.94 -5.39 0.45
CA VAL A 121 -13.24 -6.29 1.58
C VAL A 121 -13.72 -7.65 1.06
N GLN A 122 -13.25 -8.73 1.67
CA GLN A 122 -13.50 -10.14 1.31
C GLN A 122 -12.92 -10.60 -0.05
N ARG A 123 -12.35 -9.73 -0.87
CA ARG A 123 -11.68 -10.15 -2.11
C ARG A 123 -10.19 -10.40 -1.94
N GLN A 124 -9.55 -9.63 -1.06
CA GLN A 124 -8.14 -9.81 -0.75
C GLN A 124 -7.85 -9.39 0.69
N PRO A 125 -6.92 -10.05 1.38
CA PRO A 125 -6.41 -9.57 2.66
C PRO A 125 -5.68 -8.25 2.44
N PHE A 126 -5.88 -7.28 3.36
CA PHE A 126 -5.19 -5.99 3.32
C PHE A 126 -4.38 -5.78 4.59
N GLY A 127 -3.08 -5.68 4.45
CA GLY A 127 -2.17 -5.47 5.56
C GLY A 127 -0.77 -5.12 5.06
N GLY A 128 -0.01 -4.48 5.93
CA GLY A 128 1.30 -3.96 5.61
C GLY A 128 2.45 -4.89 5.95
N TRP A 129 3.63 -4.37 5.70
CA TRP A 129 4.91 -4.87 6.12
C TRP A 129 5.68 -3.74 6.82
N LYS A 130 6.77 -4.03 7.51
CA LYS A 130 7.58 -3.03 8.26
C LYS A 130 6.71 -2.23 9.24
N ARG A 131 6.84 -0.91 9.27
CA ARG A 131 6.04 -0.02 10.13
C ARG A 131 4.57 0.12 9.70
N SER A 132 4.20 -0.45 8.56
CA SER A 132 2.80 -0.53 8.10
C SER A 132 2.08 -1.78 8.60
N ALA A 133 2.68 -2.53 9.53
CA ALA A 133 2.07 -3.67 10.21
C ALA A 133 2.19 -3.49 11.74
N VAL A 134 1.25 -4.07 12.47
CA VAL A 134 1.29 -4.17 13.94
C VAL A 134 1.37 -5.66 14.30
N GLY A 135 2.57 -6.10 14.70
CA GLY A 135 2.82 -7.50 15.03
C GLY A 135 2.76 -8.45 13.83
N CYS A 136 2.73 -9.75 14.10
CA CYS A 136 2.70 -10.83 13.12
C CYS A 136 1.29 -11.41 12.88
N GLY A 137 0.26 -10.63 13.15
CA GLY A 137 -1.14 -11.06 12.97
C GLY A 137 -1.56 -11.19 11.50
N PRO A 138 -2.73 -11.81 11.26
CA PRO A 138 -3.27 -11.96 9.92
C PRO A 138 -3.63 -10.61 9.31
N LYS A 139 -3.53 -10.52 7.98
CA LYS A 139 -4.00 -9.34 7.25
C LYS A 139 -5.53 -9.25 7.33
N ALA A 140 -6.06 -8.06 7.53
CA ALA A 140 -7.49 -7.82 7.67
C ALA A 140 -8.28 -8.02 6.37
N GLY A 141 -9.56 -8.35 6.48
CA GLY A 141 -10.54 -8.29 5.39
C GLY A 141 -10.41 -9.38 4.33
N GLY A 142 -9.60 -10.40 4.53
CA GLY A 142 -9.55 -11.57 3.65
C GLY A 142 -10.70 -12.55 3.89
N PRO A 143 -10.98 -13.48 2.96
CA PRO A 143 -12.06 -14.46 3.11
C PRO A 143 -11.89 -15.37 4.33
N PHE A 144 -10.66 -15.62 4.74
CA PHE A 144 -10.31 -16.48 5.89
C PHE A 144 -9.89 -15.70 7.13
N TYR A 145 -10.22 -14.41 7.22
CA TYR A 145 -9.77 -13.56 8.33
C TYR A 145 -10.29 -14.03 9.69
N ALA A 146 -11.55 -14.44 9.77
CA ALA A 146 -12.13 -14.94 11.00
C ALA A 146 -11.46 -16.23 11.50
N GLU A 147 -11.07 -17.11 10.59
CA GLU A 147 -10.37 -18.36 10.90
C GLU A 147 -9.00 -18.11 11.54
N ALA A 148 -8.30 -17.08 11.11
CA ALA A 148 -6.98 -16.72 11.61
C ALA A 148 -7.01 -16.13 13.04
N LEU A 149 -8.20 -15.84 13.59
CA LEU A 149 -8.39 -15.37 14.96
C LEU A 149 -8.62 -16.52 15.97
N GLY A 150 -8.75 -17.73 15.46
CA GLY A 150 -8.98 -18.93 16.28
C GLY A 150 -7.73 -19.80 16.45
N THR A 151 -7.80 -20.67 17.44
CA THR A 151 -6.84 -21.78 17.59
C THR A 151 -7.49 -23.06 17.07
N TRP A 152 -6.85 -23.70 16.12
CA TRP A 152 -7.33 -24.95 15.53
C TRP A 152 -6.83 -26.13 16.32
N SER A 153 -7.72 -27.07 16.64
CA SER A 153 -7.39 -28.36 17.21
C SER A 153 -8.05 -29.48 16.42
N ALA A 154 -7.42 -30.65 16.38
CA ALA A 154 -8.04 -31.82 15.78
C ALA A 154 -9.32 -32.15 16.56
N ALA A 155 -10.44 -32.34 15.88
CA ALA A 155 -11.66 -32.83 16.52
C ALA A 155 -11.43 -34.26 16.98
N THR A 156 -11.65 -34.50 18.26
CA THR A 156 -11.71 -35.86 18.80
C THR A 156 -13.09 -36.46 18.52
N GLY A 157 -13.25 -37.04 17.35
CA GLY A 157 -14.52 -37.60 16.86
C GLY A 157 -14.35 -38.11 15.45
N ALA A 158 -15.36 -38.78 14.90
CA ALA A 158 -15.30 -39.28 13.52
C ALA A 158 -14.90 -38.13 12.59
N ALA A 159 -13.84 -38.32 11.84
CA ALA A 159 -13.41 -37.34 10.86
C ALA A 159 -14.59 -37.05 9.93
N ALA A 160 -14.92 -35.76 9.76
CA ALA A 160 -15.88 -35.35 8.75
C ALA A 160 -15.41 -35.90 7.41
N THR A 161 -16.28 -36.58 6.69
CA THR A 161 -15.93 -37.09 5.38
C THR A 161 -15.73 -35.89 4.44
N GLU A 162 -14.92 -36.05 3.40
CA GLU A 162 -14.73 -35.03 2.36
C GLU A 162 -16.10 -34.54 1.81
N ALA A 163 -17.07 -35.45 1.72
CA ALA A 163 -18.43 -35.13 1.29
C ALA A 163 -19.16 -34.20 2.28
N GLU A 164 -18.98 -34.38 3.59
CA GLU A 164 -19.55 -33.50 4.63
C GLU A 164 -18.88 -32.14 4.62
N PHE A 165 -17.55 -32.09 4.48
CA PHE A 165 -16.80 -30.85 4.33
C PHE A 165 -17.27 -30.07 3.10
N GLN A 166 -17.38 -30.71 1.94
CA GLN A 166 -17.84 -30.11 0.69
C GLN A 166 -19.31 -29.62 0.79
N ARG A 167 -20.16 -30.33 1.53
CA ARG A 167 -21.53 -29.91 1.78
C ARG A 167 -21.59 -28.64 2.61
N VAL A 168 -20.92 -28.61 3.75
CA VAL A 168 -20.86 -27.44 4.65
C VAL A 168 -20.27 -26.24 3.94
N TRP A 169 -19.20 -26.45 3.16
CA TRP A 169 -18.58 -25.41 2.35
C TRP A 169 -19.58 -24.82 1.35
N ARG A 170 -20.32 -25.64 0.61
CA ARG A 170 -21.31 -25.15 -0.37
C ARG A 170 -22.47 -24.41 0.29
N GLU A 171 -22.98 -24.90 1.39
CA GLU A 171 -24.10 -24.29 2.12
C GLU A 171 -23.76 -22.93 2.72
N HIS A 172 -22.53 -22.71 3.17
CA HIS A 172 -22.15 -21.50 3.90
C HIS A 172 -21.36 -20.48 3.07
N PHE A 173 -20.67 -20.91 2.03
CA PHE A 173 -19.76 -20.04 1.28
C PHE A 173 -20.12 -19.84 -0.21
N LEU A 174 -21.04 -20.62 -0.76
CA LEU A 174 -21.49 -20.46 -2.15
C LEU A 174 -22.90 -19.89 -2.31
N VAL A 175 -23.63 -19.63 -1.23
CA VAL A 175 -24.94 -18.97 -1.25
C VAL A 175 -24.76 -17.48 -1.00
N GLY A 176 -24.51 -16.73 -2.05
CA GLY A 176 -24.36 -15.28 -1.99
C GLY A 176 -24.14 -14.71 -3.39
N HIS A 177 -25.18 -14.70 -4.21
CA HIS A 177 -25.27 -13.84 -5.38
C HIS A 177 -26.25 -12.72 -5.12
#